data_87ed7f179e27469b443de86bbe55d4b6
#
_entry.id   87ed7f179e27469b443de86bbe55d4b6
#
_cell.length_a   1.000
_cell.length_b   1.000
_cell.length_c   1.000
_cell.angle_alpha   90.00
_cell.angle_beta   90.00
_cell.angle_gamma   90.00
#
_symmetry.space_group_name_H-M   'P 1'
#
loop_
_entity.id
_entity.type
_entity.pdbx_description
1 polymer ?
#
loop_
_entity_poly.entity_id
_entity_poly.type
_entity_poly.pdbx_seq_one_letter_code
_entity_poly.pdbx_strand_id
1 'polypeptide(L)'
;MRRKQRGASAIEFALILPLLLLTVDGIIEFSLLMFDKVVITHAAREAVRAGVVMSTPKPTPLEIQAVATNYCQHFLISFNGIDSLQVNVAQSIDGAYQTPLTVAVSYTYTSLLFGGALAAIQSPIVLTSVASGLNE
;
A
#
# COMPACT_ATOMS: atom_id res chain seq x y z
N MET A 1 -19.21 17.70 -50.81
CA MET A 1 -18.11 18.24 -49.96
C MET A 1 -18.06 17.75 -48.48
N ARG A 2 -18.95 16.86 -48.01
CA ARG A 2 -19.00 16.37 -46.62
C ARG A 2 -17.99 15.26 -46.25
N ARG A 3 -17.31 14.61 -47.20
CA ARG A 3 -16.38 13.48 -46.88
C ARG A 3 -15.04 13.89 -46.34
N LYS A 4 -14.54 15.09 -46.57
CA LYS A 4 -13.23 15.55 -46.07
C LYS A 4 -13.25 15.92 -44.57
N GLN A 5 -14.39 16.33 -44.03
CA GLN A 5 -14.52 16.70 -42.59
C GLN A 5 -14.52 15.49 -41.66
N ARG A 6 -14.99 14.32 -42.11
CA ARG A 6 -14.98 13.09 -41.29
C ARG A 6 -13.57 12.56 -41.00
N GLY A 7 -12.62 12.81 -41.91
CA GLY A 7 -11.22 12.41 -41.71
C GLY A 7 -10.49 13.29 -40.70
N ALA A 8 -10.77 14.60 -40.71
CA ALA A 8 -10.16 15.54 -39.75
C ALA A 8 -10.57 15.22 -38.31
N SER A 9 -11.86 15.04 -38.05
CA SER A 9 -12.36 14.68 -36.71
C SER A 9 -11.82 13.32 -36.20
N ALA A 10 -11.60 12.36 -37.11
CA ALA A 10 -11.00 11.07 -36.73
C ALA A 10 -9.53 11.23 -36.28
N ILE A 11 -8.77 12.11 -36.94
CA ILE A 11 -7.38 12.40 -36.58
C ILE A 11 -7.32 13.14 -35.23
N GLU A 12 -8.18 14.13 -35.02
CA GLU A 12 -8.28 14.86 -33.74
C GLU A 12 -8.61 13.90 -32.59
N PHE A 13 -9.60 13.03 -32.78
CA PHE A 13 -9.94 12.01 -31.78
C PHE A 13 -8.79 11.05 -31.52
N ALA A 14 -8.08 10.59 -32.54
CA ALA A 14 -6.94 9.69 -32.40
C ALA A 14 -5.77 10.31 -31.61
N LEU A 15 -5.61 11.64 -31.66
CA LEU A 15 -4.61 12.35 -30.88
C LEU A 15 -5.04 12.58 -29.42
N ILE A 16 -6.33 12.81 -29.19
CA ILE A 16 -6.86 13.07 -27.82
C ILE A 16 -7.03 11.77 -27.04
N LEU A 17 -7.42 10.68 -27.70
CA LEU A 17 -7.71 9.39 -27.05
C LEU A 17 -6.57 8.87 -26.18
N PRO A 18 -5.30 8.84 -26.62
CA PRO A 18 -4.18 8.38 -25.78
C PRO A 18 -4.00 9.25 -24.52
N LEU A 19 -4.18 10.56 -24.64
CA LEU A 19 -4.07 11.47 -23.50
C LEU A 19 -5.19 11.25 -22.49
N LEU A 20 -6.42 11.01 -23.00
CA LEU A 20 -7.56 10.68 -22.14
C LEU A 20 -7.32 9.36 -21.38
N LEU A 21 -6.88 8.31 -22.09
CA LEU A 21 -6.58 7.02 -21.48
C LEU A 21 -5.50 7.13 -20.41
N LEU A 22 -4.43 7.87 -20.69
CA LEU A 22 -3.36 8.10 -19.74
C LEU A 22 -3.82 8.86 -18.47
N THR A 23 -4.76 9.81 -18.66
CA THR A 23 -5.34 10.54 -17.52
C THR A 23 -6.21 9.62 -16.65
N VAL A 24 -7.06 8.81 -17.29
CA VAL A 24 -7.91 7.85 -16.59
C VAL A 24 -7.07 6.82 -15.85
N ASP A 25 -6.03 6.30 -16.48
CA ASP A 25 -5.10 5.37 -15.87
C ASP A 25 -4.39 5.96 -14.66
N GLY A 26 -3.88 7.18 -14.77
CA GLY A 26 -3.26 7.88 -13.65
C GLY A 26 -4.21 8.05 -12.44
N ILE A 27 -5.50 8.29 -12.67
CA ILE A 27 -6.50 8.37 -11.59
C ILE A 27 -6.68 7.00 -10.92
N ILE A 28 -6.76 5.93 -11.70
CA ILE A 28 -6.93 4.56 -11.18
C ILE A 28 -5.70 4.17 -10.35
N GLU A 29 -4.50 4.35 -10.88
CA GLU A 29 -3.24 4.03 -10.20
C GLU A 29 -3.09 4.79 -8.88
N PHE A 30 -3.37 6.09 -8.90
CA PHE A 30 -3.30 6.90 -7.69
C PHE A 30 -4.31 6.47 -6.63
N SER A 31 -5.51 6.08 -7.05
CA SER A 31 -6.56 5.59 -6.16
C SER A 31 -6.16 4.28 -5.49
N LEU A 32 -5.58 3.34 -6.25
CA LEU A 32 -5.07 2.07 -5.72
C LEU A 32 -3.93 2.30 -4.73
N LEU A 33 -2.97 3.17 -5.06
CA LEU A 33 -1.87 3.52 -4.18
C LEU A 33 -2.35 4.13 -2.86
N MET A 34 -3.34 5.03 -2.92
CA MET A 34 -3.94 5.61 -1.72
C MET A 34 -4.70 4.57 -0.89
N PHE A 35 -5.40 3.66 -1.54
CA PHE A 35 -6.09 2.55 -0.86
C PHE A 35 -5.08 1.66 -0.11
N ASP A 36 -4.02 1.22 -0.77
CA ASP A 36 -2.98 0.40 -0.15
C ASP A 36 -2.29 1.13 1.02
N LYS A 37 -2.07 2.44 0.89
CA LYS A 37 -1.55 3.26 1.98
C LYS A 37 -2.47 3.26 3.20
N VAL A 38 -3.78 3.31 3.00
CA VAL A 38 -4.77 3.20 4.08
C VAL A 38 -4.73 1.81 4.72
N VAL A 39 -4.66 0.76 3.91
CA VAL A 39 -4.59 -0.63 4.40
C VAL A 39 -3.38 -0.84 5.30
N ILE A 40 -2.16 -0.48 4.87
CA ILE A 40 -0.97 -0.65 5.70
C ILE A 40 -1.00 0.22 6.97
N THR A 41 -1.70 1.36 6.92
CA THR A 41 -1.88 2.21 8.10
C THR A 41 -2.80 1.56 9.12
N HIS A 42 -3.88 0.95 8.67
CA HIS A 42 -4.77 0.18 9.55
C HIS A 42 -4.09 -1.08 10.08
N ALA A 43 -3.33 -1.80 9.25
CA ALA A 43 -2.56 -2.96 9.68
C ALA A 43 -1.58 -2.64 10.81
N ALA A 44 -0.82 -1.53 10.69
CA ALA A 44 0.11 -1.08 11.71
C ALA A 44 -0.62 -0.75 13.03
N ARG A 45 -1.77 -0.06 12.96
CA ARG A 45 -2.58 0.29 14.14
C ARG A 45 -3.18 -0.93 14.82
N GLU A 46 -3.70 -1.88 14.03
CA GLU A 46 -4.29 -3.11 14.59
C GLU A 46 -3.23 -3.98 15.26
N ALA A 47 -2.04 -4.08 14.67
CA ALA A 47 -0.90 -4.77 15.28
C ALA A 47 -0.46 -4.12 16.59
N VAL A 48 -0.36 -2.78 16.64
CA VAL A 48 -0.08 -2.06 17.89
C VAL A 48 -1.16 -2.34 18.94
N ARG A 49 -2.43 -2.22 18.55
CA ARG A 49 -3.55 -2.49 19.46
C ARG A 49 -3.50 -3.90 20.03
N ALA A 50 -3.19 -4.89 19.20
CA ALA A 50 -3.05 -6.28 19.67
C ALA A 50 -1.88 -6.47 20.63
N GLY A 51 -0.79 -5.71 20.42
CA GLY A 51 0.42 -5.82 21.22
C GLY A 51 0.39 -5.09 22.56
N VAL A 52 -0.36 -3.97 22.68
CA VAL A 52 -0.40 -3.17 23.92
C VAL A 52 -1.39 -3.67 24.97
N VAL A 53 -2.31 -4.54 24.56
CA VAL A 53 -3.36 -5.06 25.47
C VAL A 53 -2.74 -5.86 26.62
N MET A 54 -3.30 -5.66 27.82
CA MET A 54 -2.97 -6.46 29.01
C MET A 54 -3.40 -7.91 28.81
N SER A 55 -2.46 -8.80 28.51
CA SER A 55 -2.68 -10.23 28.36
C SER A 55 -1.59 -11.02 29.10
N THR A 56 -1.93 -12.23 29.57
CA THR A 56 -0.99 -13.13 30.21
C THR A 56 -1.03 -14.50 29.51
N PRO A 57 0.02 -14.91 28.77
CA PRO A 57 1.26 -14.16 28.50
C PRO A 57 1.06 -13.00 27.52
N LYS A 58 1.98 -12.01 27.54
CA LYS A 58 1.97 -10.91 26.55
C LYS A 58 2.29 -11.45 25.15
N PRO A 59 1.71 -10.85 24.09
CA PRO A 59 1.99 -11.25 22.71
C PRO A 59 3.47 -11.04 22.38
N THR A 60 4.04 -12.03 21.72
CA THR A 60 5.41 -11.95 21.22
C THR A 60 5.48 -11.00 20.00
N PRO A 61 6.66 -10.42 19.70
CA PRO A 61 6.83 -9.62 18.48
C PRO A 61 6.41 -10.35 17.19
N LEU A 62 6.59 -11.68 17.16
CA LEU A 62 6.19 -12.51 16.02
C LEU A 62 4.66 -12.59 15.87
N GLU A 63 3.93 -12.70 16.97
CA GLU A 63 2.47 -12.70 16.96
C GLU A 63 1.91 -11.34 16.53
N ILE A 64 2.50 -10.24 17.01
CA ILE A 64 2.14 -8.88 16.60
C ILE A 64 2.40 -8.68 15.10
N GLN A 65 3.53 -9.17 14.61
CA GLN A 65 3.86 -9.15 13.17
C GLN A 65 2.85 -9.95 12.35
N ALA A 66 2.43 -11.12 12.85
CA ALA A 66 1.43 -11.96 12.20
C ALA A 66 0.08 -11.25 12.06
N VAL A 67 -0.35 -10.45 13.04
CA VAL A 67 -1.57 -9.65 12.96
C VAL A 67 -1.51 -8.65 11.80
N ALA A 68 -0.42 -7.88 11.69
CA ALA A 68 -0.25 -6.93 10.59
C ALA A 68 -0.20 -7.62 9.23
N THR A 69 0.55 -8.72 9.14
CA THR A 69 0.69 -9.50 7.90
C THR A 69 -0.64 -10.08 7.46
N ASN A 70 -1.40 -10.68 8.38
CA ASN A 70 -2.72 -11.25 8.11
C ASN A 70 -3.71 -10.17 7.63
N TYR A 71 -3.71 -9.00 8.27
CA TYR A 71 -4.52 -7.86 7.83
C TYR A 71 -4.19 -7.44 6.40
N CYS A 72 -2.91 -7.29 6.08
CA CYS A 72 -2.45 -6.94 4.74
C CYS A 72 -2.83 -8.02 3.70
N GLN A 73 -2.70 -9.32 4.03
CA GLN A 73 -3.07 -10.42 3.15
C GLN A 73 -4.54 -10.39 2.73
N HIS A 74 -5.43 -9.94 3.63
CA HIS A 74 -6.86 -9.92 3.35
C HIS A 74 -7.33 -8.67 2.59
N PHE A 75 -6.66 -7.54 2.76
CA PHE A 75 -7.18 -6.26 2.28
C PHE A 75 -6.28 -5.55 1.26
N LEU A 76 -5.00 -5.91 1.15
CA LEU A 76 -4.08 -5.26 0.23
C LEU A 76 -4.36 -5.69 -1.21
N ILE A 77 -4.44 -4.72 -2.13
CA ILE A 77 -4.60 -5.00 -3.55
C ILE A 77 -3.22 -5.15 -4.18
N SER A 78 -2.76 -6.39 -4.30
CA SER A 78 -1.45 -6.69 -4.86
C SER A 78 -1.58 -7.48 -6.16
N PHE A 79 -1.04 -6.94 -7.26
CA PHE A 79 -1.04 -7.60 -8.56
C PHE A 79 0.16 -8.54 -8.76
N ASN A 80 1.17 -8.44 -7.89
CA ASN A 80 2.40 -9.24 -7.99
C ASN A 80 2.74 -9.99 -6.69
N GLY A 81 1.73 -10.25 -5.85
CA GLY A 81 1.90 -10.88 -4.55
C GLY A 81 2.31 -9.88 -3.45
N ILE A 82 2.34 -10.38 -2.22
CA ILE A 82 2.71 -9.60 -1.02
C ILE A 82 4.15 -9.81 -0.59
N ASP A 83 4.98 -10.40 -1.46
CA ASP A 83 6.38 -10.75 -1.15
C ASP A 83 7.24 -9.54 -0.78
N SER A 84 6.80 -8.34 -1.17
CA SER A 84 7.45 -7.08 -0.81
C SER A 84 6.97 -6.47 0.51
N LEU A 85 6.05 -7.15 1.23
CA LEU A 85 5.54 -6.69 2.52
C LEU A 85 6.59 -6.95 3.60
N GLN A 86 6.97 -5.91 4.33
CA GLN A 86 7.85 -6.00 5.48
C GLN A 86 7.17 -5.40 6.70
N VAL A 87 7.14 -6.14 7.78
CA VAL A 87 6.62 -5.69 9.07
C VAL A 87 7.74 -5.73 10.09
N ASN A 88 8.05 -4.59 10.68
CA ASN A 88 9.06 -4.46 11.73
C ASN A 88 8.36 -4.07 13.02
N VAL A 89 8.57 -4.87 14.06
CA VAL A 89 8.02 -4.64 15.40
C VAL A 89 9.16 -4.29 16.33
N ALA A 90 9.19 -3.05 16.82
CA ALA A 90 10.10 -2.59 17.85
C ALA A 90 9.35 -2.53 19.18
N GLN A 91 9.56 -3.53 20.00
CA GLN A 91 9.03 -3.64 21.36
C GLN A 91 10.19 -3.63 22.35
N SER A 92 10.03 -2.96 23.49
CA SER A 92 10.96 -3.15 24.61
C SER A 92 10.96 -4.61 25.06
N ILE A 93 12.14 -5.15 25.36
CA ILE A 93 12.41 -6.59 25.57
C ILE A 93 11.44 -7.26 26.55
N ASP A 94 10.90 -6.50 27.51
CA ASP A 94 10.06 -7.04 28.58
C ASP A 94 8.57 -6.67 28.45
N GLY A 95 8.16 -5.91 27.43
CA GLY A 95 6.77 -5.40 27.32
C GLY A 95 6.31 -4.69 28.60
N ALA A 96 7.25 -4.03 29.30
CA ALA A 96 7.01 -3.42 30.59
C ALA A 96 5.95 -2.30 30.47
N TYR A 97 5.24 -2.08 31.56
CA TYR A 97 4.24 -1.01 31.69
C TYR A 97 4.78 0.34 31.23
N GLN A 98 4.03 1.06 30.41
CA GLN A 98 4.39 2.35 29.81
C GLN A 98 5.60 2.33 28.85
N THR A 99 6.08 1.17 28.42
CA THR A 99 7.10 1.11 27.37
C THR A 99 6.47 1.25 25.98
N PRO A 100 7.11 1.98 25.05
CA PRO A 100 6.54 2.14 23.71
C PRO A 100 6.66 0.86 22.89
N LEU A 101 5.55 0.49 22.24
CA LEU A 101 5.50 -0.48 21.16
C LEU A 101 5.35 0.28 19.84
N THR A 102 6.26 0.04 18.90
CA THR A 102 6.21 0.65 17.57
C THR A 102 6.16 -0.43 16.51
N VAL A 103 5.20 -0.33 15.61
CA VAL A 103 5.06 -1.24 14.46
C VAL A 103 5.19 -0.42 13.19
N ALA A 104 6.16 -0.77 12.36
CA ALA A 104 6.38 -0.20 11.03
C ALA A 104 6.01 -1.24 9.97
N VAL A 105 5.12 -0.87 9.07
CA VAL A 105 4.71 -1.69 7.93
C VAL A 105 5.16 -0.99 6.66
N SER A 106 5.90 -1.67 5.81
CA SER A 106 6.33 -1.19 4.51
C SER A 106 5.93 -2.16 3.41
N TYR A 107 5.50 -1.61 2.29
CA TYR A 107 5.06 -2.34 1.12
C TYR A 107 5.53 -1.65 -0.15
N THR A 108 6.10 -2.41 -1.08
CA THR A 108 6.52 -1.88 -2.38
C THR A 108 5.35 -2.04 -3.36
N TYR A 109 4.77 -0.91 -3.73
CA TYR A 109 3.66 -0.86 -4.68
C TYR A 109 4.16 -1.15 -6.10
N THR A 110 3.46 -2.05 -6.80
CA THR A 110 3.72 -2.36 -8.20
C THR A 110 2.54 -1.84 -9.04
N SER A 111 2.84 -0.95 -9.98
CA SER A 111 1.87 -0.34 -10.88
C SER A 111 1.16 -1.41 -11.74
N LEU A 112 -0.14 -1.25 -11.95
CA LEU A 112 -0.99 -2.18 -12.70
C LEU A 112 -0.68 -2.12 -14.21
N LEU A 113 -0.65 -0.93 -14.79
CA LEU A 113 -0.59 -0.73 -16.25
C LEU A 113 0.81 -0.34 -16.72
N PHE A 114 1.56 0.42 -15.95
CA PHE A 114 2.89 0.90 -16.34
C PHE A 114 4.04 0.07 -15.79
N GLY A 115 3.76 -0.92 -14.90
CA GLY A 115 4.78 -1.75 -14.25
C GLY A 115 5.73 -2.48 -15.23
N GLY A 116 5.24 -2.81 -16.45
CA GLY A 116 6.07 -3.43 -17.48
C GLY A 116 6.75 -2.45 -18.44
N ALA A 117 6.06 -1.38 -18.84
CA ALA A 117 6.54 -0.45 -19.88
C ALA A 117 7.40 0.68 -19.33
N LEU A 118 7.13 1.16 -18.11
CA LEU A 118 7.87 2.22 -17.44
C LEU A 118 8.81 1.73 -16.31
N ALA A 119 8.82 0.44 -16.01
CA ALA A 119 9.68 -0.12 -14.96
C ALA A 119 11.18 0.23 -15.13
N ALA A 120 11.61 0.49 -16.36
CA ALA A 120 12.98 0.93 -16.66
C ALA A 120 13.26 2.38 -16.26
N ILE A 121 12.24 3.20 -16.02
CA ILE A 121 12.33 4.64 -15.76
C ILE A 121 11.83 5.01 -14.36
N GLN A 122 11.02 4.16 -13.74
CA GLN A 122 10.34 4.43 -12.49
C GLN A 122 10.99 3.67 -11.33
N SER A 123 11.42 4.41 -10.31
CA SER A 123 11.84 3.80 -9.04
C SER A 123 10.63 3.16 -8.35
N PRO A 124 10.79 2.01 -7.66
CA PRO A 124 9.71 1.38 -6.93
C PRO A 124 9.16 2.33 -5.86
N ILE A 125 7.83 2.47 -5.80
CA ILE A 125 7.16 3.30 -4.80
C ILE A 125 7.03 2.47 -3.53
N VAL A 126 7.76 2.84 -2.48
CA VAL A 126 7.68 2.20 -1.17
C VAL A 126 6.69 2.97 -0.29
N LEU A 127 5.60 2.32 0.07
CA LEU A 127 4.63 2.82 1.03
C LEU A 127 5.07 2.38 2.43
N THR A 128 5.17 3.31 3.36
CA THR A 128 5.54 3.02 4.75
C THR A 128 4.51 3.62 5.70
N SER A 129 4.11 2.86 6.70
CA SER A 129 3.27 3.35 7.80
C SER A 129 3.85 2.92 9.13
N VAL A 130 3.84 3.83 10.10
CA VAL A 130 4.33 3.59 11.46
C VAL A 130 3.21 3.93 12.43
N ALA A 131 2.96 3.03 13.36
CA ALA A 131 2.07 3.24 14.49
C ALA A 131 2.82 2.96 15.79
N SER A 132 2.49 3.68 16.86
CA SER A 132 3.05 3.46 18.18
C SER A 132 1.96 3.52 19.25
N GLY A 133 2.13 2.75 20.30
CA GLY A 133 1.28 2.73 21.48
C GLY A 133 2.13 2.46 22.73
N LEU A 134 1.58 2.76 23.90
CA LEU A 134 2.20 2.44 25.17
C LEU A 134 1.62 1.13 25.71
N ASN A 135 2.47 0.26 26.23
CA ASN A 135 2.07 -0.98 26.88
C ASN A 135 1.27 -0.67 28.16
N GLU A 136 0.10 -1.29 28.26
CA GLU A 136 -0.79 -1.22 29.43
C GLU A 136 -0.47 -2.35 30.45
#